data_221498f45d30a572efbe1ed26d9d3167
#
_entry.id   221498f45d30a572efbe1ed26d9d3167
#
_cell.length_a   1.000
_cell.length_b   1.000
_cell.length_c   1.000
_cell.angle_alpha   90.00
_cell.angle_beta   90.00
_cell.angle_gamma   90.00
#
_symmetry.space_group_name_H-M   'P 1'
#
loop_
_entity.id
_entity.type
_entity.pdbx_description
1 polymer ?
#
loop_
_entity_poly.entity_id
_entity_poly.type
_entity_poly.pdbx_seq_one_letter_code
_entity_poly.pdbx_strand_id
1 'polypeptide(L)'
;MYNPYGYPYPNWANPPMYNPDPWKNYIPLRDYGPNPYVVNIEDATLQNNNFRLALWTGTYLQLTLMSINVGDDIGLEMHPDVDQFIRIEQGQGIAMMGDSRDRLCYRRRVYDDYVIFIPAGKWHNLINTGRIPIKLYSIYAPPEHPHGTVHRTKEDAEEHHD
;
A
#
# COMPACT_ATOMS: atom_id res chain seq x y z
N MET A 1 -10.90 -34.68 -3.45
CA MET A 1 -10.67 -33.71 -4.54
C MET A 1 -9.29 -33.95 -5.14
N TYR A 2 -9.25 -34.00 -6.45
CA TYR A 2 -8.00 -34.17 -7.18
C TYR A 2 -7.21 -32.87 -7.19
N ASN A 3 -5.93 -32.97 -6.89
CA ASN A 3 -5.02 -31.84 -6.94
C ASN A 3 -4.16 -31.94 -8.22
N PRO A 4 -4.30 -31.00 -9.16
CA PRO A 4 -3.54 -31.07 -10.43
C PRO A 4 -2.04 -30.96 -10.27
N TYR A 5 -1.56 -30.52 -9.10
CA TYR A 5 -0.13 -30.42 -8.82
C TYR A 5 0.45 -31.70 -8.21
N GLY A 6 -0.33 -32.77 -8.16
CA GLY A 6 0.13 -34.05 -7.67
C GLY A 6 0.15 -34.22 -6.17
N TYR A 7 -0.32 -33.21 -5.44
CA TYR A 7 -0.39 -33.30 -3.97
C TYR A 7 -1.78 -33.73 -3.56
N PRO A 8 -1.92 -34.84 -2.86
CA PRO A 8 -3.23 -35.21 -2.35
C PRO A 8 -3.71 -34.18 -1.34
N TYR A 9 -5.03 -33.96 -1.31
CA TYR A 9 -5.65 -33.16 -0.26
C TYR A 9 -6.24 -34.12 0.76
N PRO A 10 -5.46 -34.55 1.75
CA PRO A 10 -6.06 -35.31 2.83
C PRO A 10 -7.07 -34.43 3.57
N ASN A 11 -8.07 -35.05 4.18
CA ASN A 11 -9.11 -34.29 4.87
C ASN A 11 -8.57 -33.34 5.91
N TRP A 12 -7.46 -33.70 6.56
CA TRP A 12 -6.86 -32.82 7.55
C TRP A 12 -6.20 -31.59 6.91
N ALA A 13 -5.86 -31.65 5.63
CA ALA A 13 -5.24 -30.52 4.92
C ALA A 13 -6.28 -29.53 4.43
N ASN A 14 -7.56 -29.86 4.52
CA ASN A 14 -8.66 -28.94 4.28
C ASN A 14 -9.30 -28.56 5.61
N PRO A 15 -8.55 -28.01 6.53
CA PRO A 15 -9.13 -27.64 7.79
C PRO A 15 -10.09 -26.49 7.58
N PRO A 16 -11.01 -26.29 8.49
CA PRO A 16 -11.74 -25.03 8.53
C PRO A 16 -10.73 -23.89 8.40
N MET A 17 -11.08 -22.86 7.68
CA MET A 17 -10.21 -21.70 7.50
C MET A 17 -10.06 -20.92 8.81
N TYR A 18 -10.30 -21.56 9.90
CA TYR A 18 -10.21 -21.00 11.22
C TYR A 18 -8.81 -21.18 11.77
N ASN A 19 -8.21 -20.08 12.17
CA ASN A 19 -6.92 -20.05 12.83
C ASN A 19 -7.14 -19.66 14.29
N PRO A 20 -6.98 -20.60 15.25
CA PRO A 20 -7.21 -20.29 16.65
C PRO A 20 -6.16 -19.38 17.28
N ASP A 21 -5.01 -19.22 16.64
CA ASP A 21 -3.95 -18.36 17.13
C ASP A 21 -4.00 -17.02 16.36
N PRO A 22 -4.49 -15.94 17.02
CA PRO A 22 -4.61 -14.65 16.34
C PRO A 22 -3.25 -14.03 15.93
N TRP A 23 -2.16 -14.54 16.49
CA TRP A 23 -0.83 -14.02 16.19
C TRP A 23 -0.11 -14.79 15.10
N LYS A 24 -0.67 -15.89 14.64
CA LYS A 24 -0.03 -16.78 13.67
C LYS A 24 0.25 -16.10 12.34
N ASN A 25 -0.61 -15.15 11.94
CA ASN A 25 -0.47 -14.42 10.70
C ASN A 25 0.07 -13.00 10.92
N TYR A 26 0.53 -12.71 12.14
CA TYR A 26 1.12 -11.40 12.41
C TYR A 26 2.45 -11.25 11.71
N ILE A 27 2.59 -10.11 11.03
CA ILE A 27 3.80 -9.78 10.28
C ILE A 27 4.50 -8.63 11.00
N PRO A 28 5.75 -8.81 11.45
CA PRO A 28 6.50 -7.66 11.95
C PRO A 28 6.72 -6.68 10.80
N LEU A 29 6.16 -5.48 10.91
CA LEU A 29 6.22 -4.48 9.86
C LEU A 29 7.49 -3.66 9.99
N ARG A 30 8.40 -3.85 9.06
CA ARG A 30 9.67 -3.13 8.94
C ARG A 30 10.15 -3.25 7.51
N ASP A 31 11.20 -2.54 7.14
CA ASP A 31 11.78 -2.63 5.81
C ASP A 31 12.68 -3.86 5.71
N TYR A 32 12.29 -4.82 4.91
CA TYR A 32 13.03 -6.07 4.69
C TYR A 32 14.00 -5.97 3.51
N GLY A 33 13.93 -4.88 2.75
CA GLY A 33 14.83 -4.71 1.62
C GLY A 33 16.27 -4.43 2.05
N PRO A 34 17.23 -4.69 1.18
CA PRO A 34 17.08 -5.21 -0.18
C PRO A 34 17.09 -6.74 -0.29
N ASN A 35 16.96 -7.46 0.82
CA ASN A 35 17.02 -8.92 0.85
C ASN A 35 15.80 -9.54 0.18
N PRO A 36 15.93 -10.75 -0.38
CA PRO A 36 14.77 -11.46 -0.89
C PRO A 36 13.71 -11.61 0.20
N TYR A 37 12.44 -11.40 -0.17
CA TYR A 37 11.36 -11.40 0.81
C TYR A 37 10.06 -11.84 0.14
N VAL A 38 9.30 -12.69 0.84
CA VAL A 38 8.00 -13.17 0.40
C VAL A 38 7.01 -12.91 1.54
N VAL A 39 5.88 -12.31 1.20
CA VAL A 39 4.90 -11.91 2.21
C VAL A 39 3.50 -11.95 1.60
N ASN A 40 2.51 -12.24 2.43
CA ASN A 40 1.12 -12.02 2.03
C ASN A 40 0.86 -10.52 2.10
N ILE A 41 0.81 -9.88 0.94
CA ILE A 41 0.72 -8.41 0.88
C ILE A 41 -0.63 -7.91 1.36
N GLU A 42 -1.70 -8.65 1.15
CA GLU A 42 -3.01 -8.26 1.68
C GLU A 42 -2.96 -8.21 3.21
N ASP A 43 -2.43 -9.26 3.84
CA ASP A 43 -2.33 -9.31 5.30
C ASP A 43 -1.47 -8.15 5.84
N ALA A 44 -0.32 -7.93 5.23
CA ALA A 44 0.56 -6.84 5.66
C ALA A 44 -0.12 -5.48 5.53
N THR A 45 -0.79 -5.26 4.40
CA THR A 45 -1.46 -3.99 4.12
C THR A 45 -2.62 -3.73 5.10
N LEU A 46 -3.45 -4.75 5.32
CA LEU A 46 -4.58 -4.61 6.25
C LEU A 46 -4.13 -4.45 7.69
N GLN A 47 -3.01 -5.06 8.05
CA GLN A 47 -2.44 -4.98 9.40
C GLN A 47 -1.86 -3.59 9.71
N ASN A 48 -1.40 -2.87 8.70
CA ASN A 48 -0.70 -1.61 8.91
C ASN A 48 -1.62 -0.49 9.37
N ASN A 49 -1.24 0.17 10.46
CA ASN A 49 -1.92 1.35 10.98
C ASN A 49 -1.07 2.62 10.89
N ASN A 50 0.13 2.52 10.32
CA ASN A 50 0.97 3.69 10.11
C ASN A 50 0.49 4.45 8.88
N PHE A 51 0.65 5.77 8.91
CA PHE A 51 0.36 6.57 7.73
C PHE A 51 1.20 6.08 6.55
N ARG A 52 2.52 5.88 6.75
CA ARG A 52 3.41 5.31 5.74
C ARG A 52 4.47 4.44 6.41
N LEU A 53 4.71 3.26 5.85
CA LEU A 53 5.76 2.37 6.31
C LEU A 53 6.39 1.69 5.11
N ALA A 54 7.71 1.88 4.94
CA ALA A 54 8.45 1.17 3.90
C ALA A 54 8.61 -0.29 4.31
N LEU A 55 8.02 -1.19 3.53
CA LEU A 55 8.09 -2.62 3.80
C LEU A 55 9.26 -3.28 3.08
N TRP A 56 9.60 -2.78 1.91
CA TRP A 56 10.72 -3.32 1.15
C TRP A 56 11.31 -2.24 0.25
N THR A 57 12.62 -2.01 0.39
CA THR A 57 13.34 -1.02 -0.41
C THR A 57 14.50 -1.69 -1.10
N GLY A 58 14.45 -1.74 -2.42
CA GLY A 58 15.50 -2.30 -3.26
C GLY A 58 16.19 -1.23 -4.09
N THR A 59 16.92 -1.69 -5.09
CA THR A 59 17.66 -0.79 -5.98
C THR A 59 16.74 -0.03 -6.92
N TYR A 60 15.72 -0.71 -7.47
CA TYR A 60 14.89 -0.17 -8.55
C TYR A 60 13.41 -0.06 -8.21
N LEU A 61 13.02 -0.50 -7.03
CA LEU A 61 11.65 -0.30 -6.58
C LEU A 61 11.58 -0.27 -5.07
N GLN A 62 10.50 0.32 -4.57
CA GLN A 62 10.21 0.36 -3.15
C GLN A 62 8.72 0.11 -2.95
N LEU A 63 8.38 -0.72 -1.98
CA LEU A 63 6.99 -0.93 -1.59
C LEU A 63 6.75 -0.32 -0.22
N THR A 64 5.71 0.53 -0.14
CA THR A 64 5.27 1.11 1.12
C THR A 64 3.83 0.75 1.40
N LEU A 65 3.50 0.64 2.68
CA LEU A 65 2.13 0.48 3.15
C LEU A 65 1.63 1.82 3.65
N MET A 66 0.34 2.09 3.45
CA MET A 66 -0.28 3.30 3.98
C MET A 66 -1.65 2.99 4.57
N SER A 67 -1.98 3.73 5.62
CA SER A 67 -3.31 3.77 6.21
C SER A 67 -3.75 5.24 6.26
N ILE A 68 -4.86 5.54 5.59
CA ILE A 68 -5.36 6.91 5.49
C ILE A 68 -6.68 7.01 6.24
N ASN A 69 -6.72 7.83 7.26
CA ASN A 69 -7.90 7.98 8.11
C ASN A 69 -9.09 8.54 7.33
N VAL A 70 -10.28 8.27 7.84
CA VAL A 70 -11.52 8.80 7.26
C VAL A 70 -11.44 10.32 7.19
N GLY A 71 -11.77 10.89 6.03
CA GLY A 71 -11.75 12.33 5.81
C GLY A 71 -10.37 12.91 5.53
N ASP A 72 -9.34 12.08 5.57
CA ASP A 72 -7.97 12.53 5.32
C ASP A 72 -7.54 12.18 3.88
N ASP A 73 -6.33 12.55 3.52
CA ASP A 73 -5.76 12.30 2.21
C ASP A 73 -4.26 11.98 2.32
N ILE A 74 -3.66 11.57 1.22
CA ILE A 74 -2.21 11.34 1.21
C ILE A 74 -1.42 12.64 1.14
N GLY A 75 -2.07 13.75 0.82
CA GLY A 75 -1.42 15.02 0.54
C GLY A 75 -1.07 15.17 -0.93
N LEU A 76 -1.13 16.41 -1.40
CA LEU A 76 -0.80 16.71 -2.79
C LEU A 76 0.70 16.51 -3.01
N GLU A 77 1.05 15.64 -3.95
CA GLU A 77 2.43 15.24 -4.21
C GLU A 77 2.73 15.20 -5.70
N MET A 78 4.01 15.30 -6.02
CA MET A 78 4.52 15.07 -7.37
C MET A 78 5.94 14.53 -7.25
N HIS A 79 6.21 13.42 -7.94
CA HIS A 79 7.53 12.80 -7.96
C HIS A 79 8.08 12.93 -9.39
N PRO A 80 9.11 13.76 -9.61
CA PRO A 80 9.54 14.05 -10.98
C PRO A 80 10.20 12.87 -11.69
N ASP A 81 10.84 11.99 -10.94
CA ASP A 81 11.68 10.93 -11.51
C ASP A 81 11.23 9.52 -11.13
N VAL A 82 10.02 9.37 -10.64
CA VAL A 82 9.53 8.10 -10.10
C VAL A 82 8.13 7.82 -10.63
N ASP A 83 7.94 6.64 -11.21
CA ASP A 83 6.60 6.13 -11.46
C ASP A 83 6.07 5.50 -10.19
N GLN A 84 4.77 5.61 -9.99
CA GLN A 84 4.14 5.09 -8.78
C GLN A 84 2.91 4.24 -9.12
N PHE A 85 2.77 3.15 -8.41
CA PHE A 85 1.63 2.24 -8.50
C PHE A 85 0.99 2.15 -7.13
N ILE A 86 -0.32 2.32 -7.05
CA ILE A 86 -1.06 2.18 -5.78
C ILE A 86 -2.13 1.12 -5.97
N ARG A 87 -2.19 0.17 -5.03
CA ARG A 87 -3.28 -0.81 -4.94
C ARG A 87 -4.09 -0.57 -3.68
N ILE A 88 -5.41 -0.44 -3.85
CA ILE A 88 -6.35 -0.31 -2.73
C ILE A 88 -6.76 -1.70 -2.26
N GLU A 89 -6.38 -2.06 -1.05
CA GLU A 89 -6.81 -3.33 -0.44
C GLU A 89 -8.13 -3.17 0.31
N GLN A 90 -8.37 -1.98 0.87
CA GLN A 90 -9.58 -1.72 1.64
C GLN A 90 -9.93 -0.24 1.57
N GLY A 91 -11.21 0.05 1.40
CA GLY A 91 -11.71 1.42 1.51
C GLY A 91 -12.10 2.02 0.18
N GLN A 92 -12.50 3.29 0.23
CA GLN A 92 -12.90 4.00 -0.98
C GLN A 92 -12.45 5.45 -0.93
N GLY A 93 -12.21 6.00 -2.10
CA GLY A 93 -11.76 7.36 -2.19
C GLY A 93 -11.89 7.92 -3.60
N ILE A 94 -11.26 9.08 -3.78
CA ILE A 94 -11.15 9.73 -5.09
C ILE A 94 -9.67 9.94 -5.38
N ALA A 95 -9.20 9.36 -6.49
CA ALA A 95 -7.86 9.59 -7.01
C ALA A 95 -7.91 10.79 -7.97
N MET A 96 -6.98 11.71 -7.80
CA MET A 96 -6.90 12.91 -8.62
C MET A 96 -5.48 13.09 -9.17
N MET A 97 -5.39 13.43 -10.45
CA MET A 97 -4.10 13.66 -11.09
C MET A 97 -4.18 14.81 -12.11
N GLY A 98 -3.06 15.45 -12.34
CA GLY A 98 -2.99 16.54 -13.32
C GLY A 98 -1.57 17.01 -13.56
N ASP A 99 -1.43 17.90 -14.53
CA ASP A 99 -0.12 18.42 -14.96
C ASP A 99 0.38 19.57 -14.07
N SER A 100 -0.51 20.16 -13.27
CA SER A 100 -0.11 21.19 -12.32
C SER A 100 -0.87 21.00 -11.02
N ARG A 101 -0.30 21.54 -9.93
CA ARG A 101 -0.90 21.39 -8.60
C ARG A 101 -2.31 21.98 -8.50
N ASP A 102 -2.62 22.94 -9.36
CA ASP A 102 -3.91 23.63 -9.34
C ASP A 102 -4.94 23.03 -10.30
N ARG A 103 -4.55 22.01 -11.06
CA ARG A 103 -5.40 21.41 -12.08
C ARG A 103 -5.33 19.89 -12.05
N LEU A 104 -6.01 19.31 -11.08
CA LEU A 104 -6.12 17.86 -10.96
C LEU A 104 -7.39 17.41 -11.67
N CYS A 105 -7.39 17.48 -12.99
CA CYS A 105 -8.58 17.26 -13.80
C CYS A 105 -8.93 15.79 -14.01
N TYR A 106 -7.96 14.91 -13.87
CA TYR A 106 -8.21 13.48 -13.98
C TYR A 106 -8.69 13.00 -12.61
N ARG A 107 -9.96 12.62 -12.50
CA ARG A 107 -10.57 12.20 -11.24
C ARG A 107 -11.31 10.91 -11.42
N ARG A 108 -11.07 9.96 -10.52
CA ARG A 108 -11.73 8.66 -10.56
C ARG A 108 -12.05 8.19 -9.14
N ARG A 109 -13.23 7.63 -8.96
CA ARG A 109 -13.56 6.93 -7.72
C ARG A 109 -12.79 5.62 -7.70
N VAL A 110 -12.27 5.27 -6.52
CA VAL A 110 -11.52 4.04 -6.32
C VAL A 110 -12.09 3.29 -5.12
N TYR A 111 -12.03 1.97 -5.20
CA TYR A 111 -12.57 1.04 -4.21
C TYR A 111 -11.57 -0.09 -4.01
N ASP A 112 -11.95 -1.07 -3.18
CA ASP A 112 -11.17 -2.30 -3.02
C ASP A 112 -10.81 -2.86 -4.39
N ASP A 113 -9.59 -3.35 -4.53
CA ASP A 113 -9.05 -3.99 -5.73
C ASP A 113 -8.73 -3.04 -6.89
N TYR A 114 -8.92 -1.74 -6.70
CA TYR A 114 -8.53 -0.76 -7.71
C TYR A 114 -7.04 -0.48 -7.66
N VAL A 115 -6.50 -0.18 -8.83
CA VAL A 115 -5.10 0.21 -8.99
C VAL A 115 -5.05 1.62 -9.58
N ILE A 116 -4.10 2.41 -9.09
CA ILE A 116 -3.83 3.75 -9.59
C ILE A 116 -2.41 3.76 -10.13
N PHE A 117 -2.26 4.10 -11.42
CA PHE A 117 -0.95 4.29 -12.04
C PHE A 117 -0.67 5.77 -12.13
N ILE A 118 0.44 6.21 -11.55
CA ILE A 118 0.82 7.61 -11.49
C ILE A 118 2.15 7.79 -12.22
N PRO A 119 2.14 8.38 -13.42
CA PRO A 119 3.38 8.62 -14.14
C PRO A 119 4.27 9.63 -13.42
N ALA A 120 5.57 9.49 -13.60
CA ALA A 120 6.54 10.48 -13.12
C ALA A 120 6.15 11.87 -13.59
N GLY A 121 6.28 12.86 -12.72
CA GLY A 121 5.98 14.25 -13.02
C GLY A 121 4.51 14.63 -12.89
N LYS A 122 3.64 13.69 -12.57
CA LYS A 122 2.21 13.96 -12.46
C LYS A 122 1.84 14.35 -11.03
N TRP A 123 1.21 15.51 -10.87
CA TRP A 123 0.64 15.91 -9.58
C TRP A 123 -0.51 14.98 -9.24
N HIS A 124 -0.60 14.57 -8.00
CA HIS A 124 -1.63 13.61 -7.60
C HIS A 124 -2.00 13.71 -6.12
N ASN A 125 -3.19 13.21 -5.81
CA ASN A 125 -3.67 13.05 -4.44
C ASN A 125 -4.69 11.91 -4.42
N LEU A 126 -4.92 11.38 -3.24
CA LEU A 126 -5.97 10.39 -2.98
C LEU A 126 -6.65 10.80 -1.69
N ILE A 127 -7.97 11.01 -1.76
CA ILE A 127 -8.77 11.46 -0.63
C ILE A 127 -9.65 10.29 -0.18
N ASN A 128 -9.66 10.03 1.13
CA ASN A 128 -10.57 9.06 1.72
C ASN A 128 -11.97 9.66 1.83
N THR A 129 -12.91 9.16 1.03
CA THR A 129 -14.31 9.60 1.02
C THR A 129 -15.23 8.58 1.66
N GLY A 130 -14.68 7.52 2.22
CA GLY A 130 -15.44 6.43 2.82
C GLY A 130 -15.64 6.60 4.32
N ARG A 131 -15.99 5.48 4.96
CA ARG A 131 -16.28 5.44 6.40
C ARG A 131 -15.30 4.62 7.20
N ILE A 132 -14.31 4.05 6.54
CA ILE A 132 -13.25 3.28 7.17
C ILE A 132 -11.91 3.76 6.62
N PRO A 133 -10.79 3.50 7.31
CA PRO A 133 -9.49 3.86 6.77
C PRO A 133 -9.25 3.20 5.42
N ILE A 134 -8.59 3.92 4.50
CA ILE A 134 -8.08 3.31 3.29
C ILE A 134 -6.79 2.57 3.67
N LYS A 135 -6.72 1.30 3.31
CA LYS A 135 -5.52 0.48 3.43
C LYS A 135 -5.00 0.21 2.02
N LEU A 136 -3.79 0.66 1.76
CA LEU A 136 -3.20 0.53 0.43
C LEU A 136 -1.73 0.18 0.51
N TYR A 137 -1.19 -0.37 -0.57
CA TYR A 137 0.25 -0.39 -0.74
C TYR A 137 0.62 0.36 -2.01
N SER A 138 1.81 0.91 -2.00
CA SER A 138 2.32 1.71 -3.09
C SER A 138 3.68 1.20 -3.52
N ILE A 139 3.93 1.16 -4.82
CA ILE A 139 5.23 0.80 -5.37
C ILE A 139 5.78 2.01 -6.09
N TYR A 140 7.00 2.39 -5.72
CA TYR A 140 7.76 3.47 -6.36
C TYR A 140 8.90 2.85 -7.16
N ALA A 141 9.07 3.29 -8.38
CA ALA A 141 10.13 2.80 -9.25
C ALA A 141 10.83 4.00 -9.91
N PRO A 142 12.04 4.32 -9.48
CA PRO A 142 12.84 3.77 -8.38
C PRO A 142 12.33 4.20 -6.99
N PRO A 143 13.00 3.80 -5.89
CA PRO A 143 12.59 4.18 -4.54
C PRO A 143 12.46 5.69 -4.37
N GLU A 144 11.41 6.12 -3.66
CA GLU A 144 11.14 7.52 -3.36
C GLU A 144 11.57 7.91 -1.95
N HIS A 145 11.36 7.03 -0.99
CA HIS A 145 11.63 7.31 0.42
C HIS A 145 12.90 6.60 0.88
N PRO A 146 13.58 7.12 1.92
CA PRO A 146 14.70 6.41 2.51
C PRO A 146 14.31 5.01 2.99
N HIS A 147 15.29 4.10 2.94
CA HIS A 147 15.11 2.76 3.52
C HIS A 147 14.68 2.89 4.98
N GLY A 148 13.69 2.09 5.37
CA GLY A 148 13.23 2.05 6.75
C GLY A 148 12.29 3.18 7.15
N THR A 149 11.79 3.96 6.19
CA THR A 149 10.85 5.06 6.49
C THR A 149 9.63 4.55 7.23
N VAL A 150 9.32 5.18 8.36
CA VAL A 150 8.10 4.96 9.12
C VAL A 150 7.53 6.32 9.52
N HIS A 151 6.34 6.63 9.04
CA HIS A 151 5.56 7.78 9.47
C HIS A 151 4.31 7.25 10.16
N ARG A 152 4.22 7.40 11.46
CA ARG A 152 3.05 6.88 12.18
C ARG A 152 1.80 7.66 11.86
N THR A 153 1.95 8.97 11.69
CA THR A 153 0.86 9.88 11.39
C THR A 153 1.18 10.69 10.14
N LYS A 154 0.17 11.32 9.57
CA LYS A 154 0.36 12.23 8.45
C LYS A 154 1.25 13.41 8.85
N GLU A 155 1.10 13.90 10.08
CA GLU A 155 1.92 14.97 10.60
C GLU A 155 3.40 14.59 10.61
N ASP A 156 3.73 13.36 10.99
CA ASP A 156 5.11 12.87 10.93
C ASP A 156 5.67 12.95 9.52
N ALA A 157 4.86 12.61 8.52
CA ALA A 157 5.27 12.67 7.13
C ALA A 157 5.54 14.10 6.69
N GLU A 158 4.72 15.03 7.13
CA GLU A 158 4.88 16.45 6.80
C GLU A 158 6.14 17.03 7.45
N GLU A 159 6.45 16.64 8.69
CA GLU A 159 7.65 17.09 9.39
C GLU A 159 8.94 16.59 8.74
N HIS A 160 8.91 15.42 8.12
CA HIS A 160 10.08 14.81 7.48
C HIS A 160 10.09 15.01 5.97
N HIS A 161 9.25 15.90 5.49
CA HIS A 161 9.20 16.20 4.05
C HIS A 161 10.30 17.17 3.68
N ASP A 162 11.12 16.78 2.75
CA ASP A 162 12.21 17.59 2.23
C ASP A 162 11.77 18.43 1.03
#